data_305b6cf11cd9561e483d0faab127efe2
#
_entry.id   305b6cf11cd9561e483d0faab127efe2
#
_cell.length_a   1.000
_cell.length_b   1.000
_cell.length_c   1.000
_cell.angle_alpha   90.00
_cell.angle_beta   90.00
_cell.angle_gamma   90.00
#
_symmetry.space_group_name_H-M   'P 1'
#
loop_
_entity.id
_entity.type
_entity.pdbx_description
1 polymer ?
#
loop_
_entity_poly.entity_id
_entity_poly.type
_entity_poly.pdbx_seq_one_letter_code
_entity_poly.pdbx_strand_id
1 'polypeptide(L)'
;AAPADPRVLTGHPARTPRRHTLAVPDPVSGIRSSVAVWEYTPVPVAAPGSPGAPEGDAAAAPLVFVHGFRGDHHGLALLADALPEHPIHSIELPGFGASEPFPHAEHTVAHHADAVAAVIAALGLPAAPVLVAHSYGTTVAAELVAREPSRWGRLVLLNPIAEPALQASASLTSRVLAAVAEGYYEVAARLPERPARLLLGAPPVVWVTTLAMTRTRDRDVLAYTHDQHRRHFSGFASARMLSEAYRASSTGSVADVAARLTLPVLLVTLAALAVRLSVG
;
A
#
# COMPACT_ATOMS: atom_id res chain seq x y z
N ALA A 1 -0.51 7.72 25.13
CA ALA A 1 0.94 7.78 24.97
C ALA A 1 1.25 8.66 23.76
N ALA A 2 2.34 9.45 23.81
CA ALA A 2 2.83 10.13 22.63
C ALA A 2 3.28 9.07 21.60
N PRO A 3 3.14 9.35 20.27
CA PRO A 3 3.66 8.43 19.25
C PRO A 3 5.18 8.30 19.40
N ALA A 4 5.71 7.11 19.10
CA ALA A 4 7.14 6.88 19.11
C ALA A 4 7.81 7.75 18.02
N ASP A 5 9.00 8.26 18.33
CA ASP A 5 9.82 8.94 17.33
C ASP A 5 10.21 7.93 16.22
N PRO A 6 9.97 8.22 14.93
CA PRO A 6 10.41 7.37 13.83
C PRO A 6 11.88 6.93 13.91
N ARG A 7 12.77 7.75 14.46
CA ARG A 7 14.18 7.42 14.67
C ARG A 7 14.39 6.20 15.58
N VAL A 8 13.53 6.02 16.56
CA VAL A 8 13.60 4.86 17.48
C VAL A 8 13.22 3.57 16.73
N LEU A 9 12.31 3.70 15.76
CA LEU A 9 11.78 2.55 15.02
C LEU A 9 12.65 2.15 13.82
N THR A 10 13.28 3.12 13.16
CA THR A 10 14.03 2.90 11.91
C THR A 10 15.54 3.02 12.05
N GLY A 11 16.03 3.64 13.12
CA GLY A 11 17.43 4.05 13.27
C GLY A 11 17.82 5.25 12.42
N HIS A 12 16.90 5.82 11.64
CA HIS A 12 17.12 6.93 10.73
C HIS A 12 16.16 8.10 11.02
N PRO A 13 16.56 9.35 10.71
CA PRO A 13 15.65 10.50 10.79
C PRO A 13 14.48 10.36 9.82
N ALA A 14 13.33 10.83 10.23
CA ALA A 14 12.17 10.91 9.36
C ALA A 14 12.47 11.80 8.13
N ARG A 15 12.15 11.30 6.95
CA ARG A 15 12.30 12.04 5.69
C ARG A 15 11.03 12.83 5.40
N THR A 16 11.18 14.05 4.91
CA THR A 16 10.05 14.87 4.48
C THR A 16 9.86 14.69 2.98
N PRO A 17 8.78 14.02 2.53
CA PRO A 17 8.54 13.84 1.12
C PRO A 17 8.04 15.11 0.45
N ARG A 18 8.32 15.26 -0.84
CA ARG A 18 7.76 16.29 -1.69
C ARG A 18 6.58 15.74 -2.47
N ARG A 19 5.44 16.43 -2.41
CA ARG A 19 4.24 16.05 -3.16
C ARG A 19 4.32 16.52 -4.61
N HIS A 20 4.03 15.60 -5.53
CA HIS A 20 3.75 15.86 -6.93
C HIS A 20 2.30 15.48 -7.23
N THR A 21 1.72 16.10 -8.25
CA THR A 21 0.40 15.73 -8.74
C THR A 21 0.51 15.41 -10.22
N LEU A 22 0.12 14.20 -10.60
CA LEU A 22 0.15 13.72 -11.97
C LEU A 22 -1.27 13.51 -12.47
N ALA A 23 -1.54 13.93 -13.70
CA ALA A 23 -2.84 13.71 -14.31
C ALA A 23 -2.86 12.32 -14.98
N VAL A 24 -3.74 11.44 -14.54
CA VAL A 24 -3.87 10.05 -14.97
C VAL A 24 -5.22 9.84 -15.66
N PRO A 25 -5.31 9.18 -16.81
CA PRO A 25 -6.58 8.94 -17.48
C PRO A 25 -7.44 7.94 -16.68
N ASP A 26 -8.73 8.23 -16.58
CA ASP A 26 -9.73 7.25 -16.15
C ASP A 26 -9.77 6.09 -17.16
N PRO A 27 -9.66 4.83 -16.72
CA PRO A 27 -9.57 3.69 -17.63
C PRO A 27 -10.77 3.49 -18.55
N VAL A 28 -11.94 4.04 -18.22
CA VAL A 28 -13.18 3.89 -18.99
C VAL A 28 -13.44 5.10 -19.88
N SER A 29 -13.32 6.31 -19.33
CA SER A 29 -13.71 7.55 -20.02
C SER A 29 -12.53 8.31 -20.63
N GLY A 30 -11.30 8.05 -20.20
CA GLY A 30 -10.13 8.82 -20.58
C GLY A 30 -10.04 10.22 -19.92
N ILE A 31 -11.05 10.61 -19.14
CA ILE A 31 -11.04 11.86 -18.37
C ILE A 31 -9.91 11.79 -17.35
N ARG A 32 -9.13 12.87 -17.23
CA ARG A 32 -7.96 12.84 -16.34
C ARG A 32 -8.33 13.17 -14.90
N SER A 33 -7.83 12.37 -13.97
CA SER A 33 -7.87 12.61 -12.52
C SER A 33 -6.49 12.95 -11.99
N SER A 34 -6.43 13.69 -10.91
CA SER A 34 -5.19 14.03 -10.23
C SER A 34 -4.77 12.91 -9.27
N VAL A 35 -3.60 12.34 -9.48
CA VAL A 35 -3.00 11.34 -8.60
C VAL A 35 -1.81 11.95 -7.87
N ALA A 36 -1.80 11.84 -6.53
CA ALA A 36 -0.71 12.31 -5.69
C ALA A 36 0.43 11.29 -5.65
N VAL A 37 1.65 11.78 -5.83
CA VAL A 37 2.89 11.02 -5.67
C VAL A 37 3.79 11.75 -4.69
N TRP A 38 4.30 11.03 -3.71
CA TRP A 38 5.18 11.57 -2.68
C TRP A 38 6.59 11.08 -2.91
N GLU A 39 7.47 12.00 -3.27
CA GLU A 39 8.87 11.75 -3.57
C GLU A 39 9.73 11.92 -2.32
N TYR A 40 10.48 10.88 -1.96
CA TYR A 40 11.51 10.90 -0.94
C TYR A 40 12.87 10.94 -1.64
N THR A 41 13.58 12.08 -1.54
CA THR A 41 14.92 12.21 -2.11
C THR A 41 15.94 11.40 -1.32
N PRO A 42 16.92 10.74 -1.97
CA PRO A 42 17.96 10.01 -1.26
C PRO A 42 18.74 10.90 -0.27
N VAL A 43 19.13 10.29 0.85
CA VAL A 43 20.02 10.92 1.83
C VAL A 43 21.30 10.11 1.87
N PRO A 44 22.48 10.71 1.73
CA PRO A 44 23.73 9.98 1.87
C PRO A 44 23.86 9.35 3.25
N VAL A 45 24.04 8.03 3.32
CA VAL A 45 24.11 7.27 4.59
C VAL A 45 25.56 7.15 5.08
N ALA A 46 26.55 7.18 4.20
CA ALA A 46 27.97 7.10 4.54
C ALA A 46 28.82 7.88 3.55
N ALA A 47 29.99 8.35 4.01
CA ALA A 47 30.99 8.89 3.11
C ALA A 47 31.58 7.76 2.23
N PRO A 48 31.96 8.06 0.96
CA PRO A 48 32.64 7.09 0.10
C PRO A 48 33.86 6.48 0.83
N GLY A 49 33.91 5.16 0.87
CA GLY A 49 34.99 4.43 1.54
C GLY A 49 34.69 3.97 2.98
N SER A 50 33.53 4.24 3.53
CA SER A 50 33.14 3.65 4.82
C SER A 50 32.86 2.14 4.67
N PRO A 51 33.21 1.28 5.67
CA PRO A 51 32.87 -0.14 5.65
C PRO A 51 31.34 -0.30 5.51
N GLY A 52 30.88 -0.98 4.46
CA GLY A 52 29.46 -1.18 4.16
C GLY A 52 28.86 -0.19 3.16
N ALA A 53 29.64 0.78 2.64
CA ALA A 53 29.20 1.54 1.47
C ALA A 53 29.11 0.60 0.24
N PRO A 54 28.05 0.69 -0.59
CA PRO A 54 27.98 -0.09 -1.81
C PRO A 54 29.19 0.24 -2.70
N GLU A 55 29.91 -0.79 -3.15
CA GLU A 55 31.02 -0.63 -4.11
C GLU A 55 30.42 -0.20 -5.45
N GLY A 56 30.69 1.04 -5.84
CA GLY A 56 30.40 1.60 -7.16
C GLY A 56 29.48 2.83 -7.13
N ASP A 57 29.68 3.70 -8.10
CA ASP A 57 28.88 4.92 -8.39
C ASP A 57 27.46 4.63 -8.93
N ALA A 58 26.97 3.40 -8.80
CA ALA A 58 25.63 3.05 -9.27
C ALA A 58 24.58 3.66 -8.32
N ALA A 59 23.87 4.67 -8.80
CA ALA A 59 22.72 5.23 -8.09
C ALA A 59 21.77 4.10 -7.67
N ALA A 60 21.34 4.12 -6.42
CA ALA A 60 20.40 3.11 -5.91
C ALA A 60 19.13 3.07 -6.79
N ALA A 61 18.63 1.87 -7.08
CA ALA A 61 17.46 1.70 -7.93
C ALA A 61 16.25 2.45 -7.35
N PRO A 62 15.45 3.14 -8.20
CA PRO A 62 14.26 3.82 -7.74
C PRO A 62 13.20 2.81 -7.22
N LEU A 63 12.64 3.12 -6.07
CA LEU A 63 11.55 2.35 -5.49
C LEU A 63 10.21 3.03 -5.75
N VAL A 64 9.21 2.26 -6.13
CA VAL A 64 7.84 2.73 -6.24
C VAL A 64 6.99 2.02 -5.20
N PHE A 65 6.38 2.78 -4.30
CA PHE A 65 5.56 2.28 -3.22
C PHE A 65 4.07 2.35 -3.57
N VAL A 66 3.36 1.25 -3.28
CA VAL A 66 1.89 1.13 -3.45
C VAL A 66 1.28 0.69 -2.14
N HIS A 67 0.48 1.56 -1.53
CA HIS A 67 -0.13 1.33 -0.21
C HIS A 67 -1.29 0.33 -0.24
N GLY A 68 -1.75 -0.08 0.95
CA GLY A 68 -2.89 -0.96 1.14
C GLY A 68 -4.25 -0.24 1.15
N PHE A 69 -5.32 -1.02 1.31
CA PHE A 69 -6.68 -0.49 1.45
C PHE A 69 -6.78 0.49 2.61
N ARG A 70 -7.45 1.63 2.39
CA ARG A 70 -7.57 2.78 3.30
C ARG A 70 -6.23 3.39 3.74
N GLY A 71 -5.15 3.07 3.06
CA GLY A 71 -3.84 3.67 3.30
C GLY A 71 -3.60 4.89 2.42
N ASP A 72 -2.49 5.55 2.70
CA ASP A 72 -1.88 6.61 1.93
C ASP A 72 -0.35 6.47 2.04
N HIS A 73 0.42 7.47 1.62
CA HIS A 73 1.88 7.44 1.71
C HIS A 73 2.42 7.27 3.15
N HIS A 74 1.68 7.71 4.18
CA HIS A 74 2.10 7.57 5.58
C HIS A 74 2.18 6.10 6.02
N GLY A 75 1.37 5.22 5.44
CA GLY A 75 1.39 3.79 5.77
C GLY A 75 2.71 3.10 5.46
N LEU A 76 3.54 3.67 4.58
CA LEU A 76 4.86 3.16 4.19
C LEU A 76 6.01 4.12 4.54
N ALA A 77 5.73 5.20 5.29
CA ALA A 77 6.72 6.22 5.63
C ALA A 77 7.91 5.65 6.44
N LEU A 78 7.65 4.78 7.43
CA LEU A 78 8.74 4.14 8.18
C LEU A 78 9.65 3.30 7.29
N LEU A 79 9.09 2.65 6.28
CA LEU A 79 9.90 1.89 5.32
C LEU A 79 10.72 2.84 4.44
N ALA A 80 10.16 3.98 4.06
CA ALA A 80 10.90 5.00 3.34
C ALA A 80 12.07 5.55 4.18
N ASP A 81 11.84 5.80 5.47
CA ASP A 81 12.88 6.26 6.39
C ASP A 81 13.97 5.21 6.62
N ALA A 82 13.60 3.92 6.61
CA ALA A 82 14.56 2.81 6.78
C ALA A 82 15.41 2.52 5.52
N LEU A 83 15.10 3.15 4.39
CA LEU A 83 15.80 2.99 3.11
C LEU A 83 16.28 4.35 2.60
N PRO A 84 17.11 5.08 3.38
CA PRO A 84 17.48 6.46 3.10
C PRO A 84 18.25 6.65 1.79
N GLU A 85 18.99 5.65 1.33
CA GLU A 85 19.81 5.69 0.12
C GLU A 85 19.01 5.63 -1.19
N HIS A 86 17.75 5.18 -1.12
CA HIS A 86 16.91 5.03 -2.31
C HIS A 86 16.09 6.27 -2.63
N PRO A 87 15.96 6.67 -3.91
CA PRO A 87 14.89 7.53 -4.37
C PRO A 87 13.56 6.74 -4.31
N ILE A 88 12.56 7.28 -3.63
CA ILE A 88 11.27 6.58 -3.42
C ILE A 88 10.13 7.45 -3.93
N HIS A 89 9.22 6.85 -4.71
CA HIS A 89 7.98 7.45 -5.18
C HIS A 89 6.80 6.68 -4.59
N SER A 90 6.16 7.22 -3.57
CA SER A 90 4.97 6.62 -2.94
C SER A 90 3.72 7.13 -3.64
N ILE A 91 3.01 6.25 -4.32
CA ILE A 91 1.80 6.56 -5.09
C ILE A 91 0.59 6.42 -4.15
N GLU A 92 -0.24 7.44 -4.06
CA GLU A 92 -1.57 7.31 -3.46
C GLU A 92 -2.55 6.85 -4.54
N LEU A 93 -3.13 5.68 -4.36
CA LEU A 93 -4.07 5.10 -5.32
C LEU A 93 -5.29 6.01 -5.52
N PRO A 94 -5.86 6.09 -6.74
CA PRO A 94 -7.06 6.87 -7.00
C PRO A 94 -8.16 6.66 -5.95
N GLY A 95 -8.67 7.77 -5.41
CA GLY A 95 -9.68 7.77 -4.34
C GLY A 95 -9.16 7.70 -2.91
N PHE A 96 -7.84 7.54 -2.71
CA PHE A 96 -7.22 7.51 -1.37
C PHE A 96 -6.28 8.71 -1.17
N GLY A 97 -6.10 9.10 0.10
CA GLY A 97 -5.22 10.20 0.48
C GLY A 97 -5.60 11.49 -0.22
N ALA A 98 -4.64 12.07 -0.94
CA ALA A 98 -4.79 13.30 -1.71
C ALA A 98 -5.07 13.04 -3.21
N SER A 99 -5.27 11.78 -3.62
CA SER A 99 -5.61 11.41 -4.99
C SER A 99 -7.11 11.52 -5.25
N GLU A 100 -7.48 12.09 -6.39
CA GLU A 100 -8.87 12.10 -6.84
C GLU A 100 -9.35 10.70 -7.20
N PRO A 101 -10.63 10.37 -7.02
CA PRO A 101 -11.20 9.11 -7.49
C PRO A 101 -11.29 9.08 -9.02
N PHE A 102 -11.47 7.89 -9.58
CA PHE A 102 -11.87 7.77 -10.98
C PHE A 102 -13.24 8.42 -11.20
N PRO A 103 -13.40 9.26 -12.24
CA PRO A 103 -14.69 9.87 -12.56
C PRO A 103 -15.78 8.87 -12.94
N HIS A 104 -15.42 7.83 -13.70
CA HIS A 104 -16.36 6.87 -14.28
C HIS A 104 -15.97 5.41 -14.05
N ALA A 105 -14.70 5.09 -14.00
CA ALA A 105 -14.25 3.73 -13.75
C ALA A 105 -14.50 3.30 -12.30
N GLU A 106 -14.86 2.04 -12.10
CA GLU A 106 -14.89 1.42 -10.76
C GLU A 106 -13.47 1.27 -10.20
N HIS A 107 -13.34 1.31 -8.88
CA HIS A 107 -12.05 1.17 -8.19
C HIS A 107 -11.68 -0.32 -8.03
N THR A 108 -11.40 -0.98 -9.17
CA THR A 108 -10.98 -2.38 -9.24
C THR A 108 -9.46 -2.51 -9.16
N VAL A 109 -8.96 -3.75 -8.93
CA VAL A 109 -7.52 -4.06 -9.00
C VAL A 109 -6.94 -3.66 -10.36
N ALA A 110 -7.63 -4.03 -11.46
CA ALA A 110 -7.18 -3.74 -12.82
C ALA A 110 -7.07 -2.24 -13.11
N HIS A 111 -8.07 -1.46 -12.73
CA HIS A 111 -8.07 -0.01 -12.96
C HIS A 111 -7.05 0.72 -12.08
N HIS A 112 -6.84 0.28 -10.83
CA HIS A 112 -5.74 0.79 -10.01
C HIS A 112 -4.37 0.43 -10.62
N ALA A 113 -4.21 -0.76 -11.19
CA ALA A 113 -2.98 -1.13 -11.89
C ALA A 113 -2.74 -0.25 -13.12
N ASP A 114 -3.78 0.09 -13.89
CA ASP A 114 -3.70 1.04 -15.01
C ASP A 114 -3.22 2.42 -14.55
N ALA A 115 -3.78 2.91 -13.44
CA ALA A 115 -3.37 4.19 -12.86
C ALA A 115 -1.91 4.18 -12.40
N VAL A 116 -1.47 3.12 -11.71
CA VAL A 116 -0.07 2.98 -11.27
C VAL A 116 0.86 2.91 -12.48
N ALA A 117 0.50 2.18 -13.55
CA ALA A 117 1.25 2.13 -14.81
C ALA A 117 1.41 3.53 -15.43
N ALA A 118 0.30 4.29 -15.50
CA ALA A 118 0.30 5.65 -16.06
C ALA A 118 1.16 6.62 -15.23
N VAL A 119 1.10 6.52 -13.89
CA VAL A 119 1.97 7.31 -12.99
C VAL A 119 3.44 7.00 -13.23
N ILE A 120 3.82 5.71 -13.26
CA ILE A 120 5.22 5.31 -13.45
C ILE A 120 5.73 5.74 -14.83
N ALA A 121 4.91 5.65 -15.86
CA ALA A 121 5.25 6.15 -17.18
C ALA A 121 5.47 7.68 -17.18
N ALA A 122 4.62 8.43 -16.46
CA ALA A 122 4.73 9.89 -16.36
C ALA A 122 5.94 10.34 -15.51
N LEU A 123 6.39 9.53 -14.56
CA LEU A 123 7.59 9.81 -13.76
C LEU A 123 8.89 9.75 -14.58
N GLY A 124 8.90 9.02 -15.70
CA GLY A 124 10.09 8.92 -16.57
C GLY A 124 11.33 8.41 -15.85
N LEU A 125 11.19 7.39 -15.00
CA LEU A 125 12.28 6.89 -14.17
C LEU A 125 13.47 6.40 -15.01
N PRO A 126 14.74 6.67 -14.57
CA PRO A 126 15.93 6.38 -15.35
C PRO A 126 16.24 4.88 -15.50
N ALA A 127 15.65 4.04 -14.69
CA ALA A 127 15.81 2.59 -14.69
C ALA A 127 14.48 1.90 -14.33
N ALA A 128 14.40 0.60 -14.63
CA ALA A 128 13.26 -0.22 -14.21
C ALA A 128 13.12 -0.18 -12.67
N PRO A 129 11.99 0.31 -12.13
CA PRO A 129 11.83 0.46 -10.69
C PRO A 129 11.64 -0.89 -10.00
N VAL A 130 11.99 -0.92 -8.72
CA VAL A 130 11.52 -1.98 -7.81
C VAL A 130 10.15 -1.56 -7.28
N LEU A 131 9.13 -2.38 -7.55
CA LEU A 131 7.82 -2.16 -6.97
C LEU A 131 7.75 -2.74 -5.57
N VAL A 132 7.33 -1.94 -4.60
CA VAL A 132 7.13 -2.33 -3.20
C VAL A 132 5.68 -2.07 -2.85
N ALA A 133 4.94 -3.11 -2.60
CA ALA A 133 3.50 -3.01 -2.38
C ALA A 133 3.08 -3.65 -1.06
N HIS A 134 2.08 -3.08 -0.39
CA HIS A 134 1.57 -3.55 0.88
C HIS A 134 0.08 -3.92 0.80
N SER A 135 -0.28 -5.08 1.39
CA SER A 135 -1.68 -5.52 1.54
C SER A 135 -2.45 -5.47 0.20
N TYR A 136 -3.54 -4.72 0.08
CA TYR A 136 -4.28 -4.51 -1.18
C TYR A 136 -3.38 -4.05 -2.34
N GLY A 137 -2.41 -3.18 -2.07
CA GLY A 137 -1.45 -2.76 -3.08
C GLY A 137 -0.67 -3.92 -3.69
N THR A 138 -0.54 -5.07 -2.99
CA THR A 138 0.14 -6.25 -3.53
C THR A 138 -0.62 -6.89 -4.69
N THR A 139 -1.95 -6.91 -4.65
CA THR A 139 -2.78 -7.41 -5.75
C THR A 139 -2.70 -6.46 -6.95
N VAL A 140 -2.70 -5.15 -6.69
CA VAL A 140 -2.55 -4.12 -7.73
C VAL A 140 -1.18 -4.23 -8.41
N ALA A 141 -0.10 -4.31 -7.63
CA ALA A 141 1.26 -4.42 -8.17
C ALA A 141 1.50 -5.76 -8.89
N ALA A 142 0.97 -6.86 -8.36
CA ALA A 142 1.09 -8.18 -8.99
C ALA A 142 0.34 -8.21 -10.33
N GLU A 143 -0.87 -7.66 -10.40
CA GLU A 143 -1.63 -7.54 -11.66
C GLU A 143 -0.88 -6.68 -12.68
N LEU A 144 -0.33 -5.54 -12.27
CA LEU A 144 0.48 -4.67 -13.13
C LEU A 144 1.70 -5.40 -13.69
N VAL A 145 2.47 -6.06 -12.82
CA VAL A 145 3.70 -6.77 -13.19
C VAL A 145 3.41 -7.96 -14.08
N ALA A 146 2.33 -8.71 -13.82
CA ALA A 146 1.95 -9.90 -14.58
C ALA A 146 1.57 -9.59 -16.04
N ARG A 147 1.23 -8.33 -16.36
CA ARG A 147 0.94 -7.90 -17.76
C ARG A 147 2.21 -7.80 -18.60
N GLU A 148 3.30 -7.26 -18.03
CA GLU A 148 4.58 -7.07 -18.72
C GLU A 148 5.76 -7.28 -17.75
N PRO A 149 6.08 -8.53 -17.36
CA PRO A 149 7.09 -8.80 -16.33
C PRO A 149 8.49 -8.25 -16.64
N SER A 150 8.85 -8.18 -17.93
CA SER A 150 10.16 -7.70 -18.39
C SER A 150 10.40 -6.20 -18.17
N ARG A 151 9.36 -5.42 -17.89
CA ARG A 151 9.49 -3.96 -17.62
C ARG A 151 9.95 -3.64 -16.20
N TRP A 152 9.95 -4.63 -15.31
CA TRP A 152 10.16 -4.41 -13.88
C TRP A 152 11.45 -5.07 -13.41
N GLY A 153 12.19 -4.38 -12.53
CA GLY A 153 13.39 -4.92 -11.97
C GLY A 153 13.14 -6.03 -10.94
N ARG A 154 12.28 -5.74 -9.97
CA ARG A 154 11.89 -6.65 -8.88
C ARG A 154 10.51 -6.28 -8.35
N LEU A 155 9.87 -7.25 -7.69
CA LEU A 155 8.60 -7.05 -6.98
C LEU A 155 8.76 -7.43 -5.51
N VAL A 156 8.40 -6.52 -4.59
CA VAL A 156 8.40 -6.76 -3.15
C VAL A 156 6.96 -6.69 -2.66
N LEU A 157 6.48 -7.76 -2.08
CA LEU A 157 5.11 -7.89 -1.59
C LEU A 157 5.12 -8.00 -0.07
N LEU A 158 4.66 -6.94 0.60
CA LEU A 158 4.57 -6.84 2.05
C LEU A 158 3.18 -7.24 2.51
N ASN A 159 3.10 -8.30 3.29
CA ASN A 159 1.84 -8.87 3.78
C ASN A 159 0.82 -9.09 2.64
N PRO A 160 1.18 -9.89 1.61
CA PRO A 160 0.37 -10.06 0.41
C PRO A 160 -0.98 -10.73 0.71
N ILE A 161 -2.00 -10.36 -0.05
CA ILE A 161 -3.26 -11.08 -0.10
C ILE A 161 -3.04 -12.33 -0.97
N ALA A 162 -2.67 -13.43 -0.33
CA ALA A 162 -2.38 -14.70 -1.02
C ALA A 162 -3.66 -15.41 -1.46
N GLU A 163 -4.74 -15.30 -0.67
CA GLU A 163 -6.05 -15.88 -0.95
C GLU A 163 -7.14 -14.86 -0.66
N PRO A 164 -8.22 -14.78 -1.47
CA PRO A 164 -9.35 -13.91 -1.19
C PRO A 164 -10.02 -14.27 0.14
N ALA A 165 -10.38 -13.26 0.93
CA ALA A 165 -10.97 -13.44 2.26
C ALA A 165 -12.33 -14.18 2.24
N LEU A 166 -13.02 -14.16 1.10
CA LEU A 166 -14.33 -14.79 0.88
C LEU A 166 -14.24 -16.19 0.26
N GLN A 167 -13.04 -16.70 -0.05
CA GLN A 167 -12.90 -18.04 -0.63
C GLN A 167 -13.28 -19.16 0.35
N ALA A 168 -13.66 -20.31 -0.23
CA ALA A 168 -14.07 -21.48 0.54
C ALA A 168 -12.95 -22.09 1.41
N SER A 169 -11.68 -21.86 1.05
CA SER A 169 -10.48 -22.25 1.82
C SER A 169 -10.30 -21.45 3.11
N ALA A 170 -10.85 -20.23 3.18
CA ALA A 170 -10.77 -19.41 4.37
C ALA A 170 -11.62 -20.00 5.52
N SER A 171 -11.18 -19.79 6.77
CA SER A 171 -11.94 -20.24 7.95
C SER A 171 -13.34 -19.61 7.97
N LEU A 172 -14.31 -20.33 8.54
CA LEU A 172 -15.68 -19.80 8.68
C LEU A 172 -15.70 -18.42 9.35
N THR A 173 -14.86 -18.23 10.38
CA THR A 173 -14.73 -16.95 11.07
C THR A 173 -14.23 -15.85 10.13
N SER A 174 -13.21 -16.13 9.32
CA SER A 174 -12.68 -15.15 8.34
C SER A 174 -13.73 -14.77 7.31
N ARG A 175 -14.49 -15.75 6.81
CA ARG A 175 -15.56 -15.52 5.83
C ARG A 175 -16.70 -14.68 6.42
N VAL A 176 -17.13 -14.97 7.65
CA VAL A 176 -18.16 -14.18 8.34
C VAL A 176 -17.67 -12.75 8.57
N LEU A 177 -16.44 -12.56 9.03
CA LEU A 177 -15.89 -11.23 9.24
C LEU A 177 -15.79 -10.44 7.93
N ALA A 178 -15.35 -11.08 6.83
CA ALA A 178 -15.28 -10.44 5.52
C ALA A 178 -16.67 -10.06 5.00
N ALA A 179 -17.67 -10.93 5.15
CA ALA A 179 -19.06 -10.65 4.74
C ALA A 179 -19.69 -9.52 5.58
N VAL A 180 -19.43 -9.48 6.89
CA VAL A 180 -19.88 -8.38 7.77
C VAL A 180 -19.22 -7.06 7.34
N ALA A 181 -17.94 -7.08 7.05
CA ALA A 181 -17.23 -5.89 6.57
C ALA A 181 -17.76 -5.45 5.20
N GLU A 182 -18.02 -6.37 4.27
CA GLU A 182 -18.61 -6.05 2.97
C GLU A 182 -19.99 -5.38 3.16
N GLY A 183 -20.87 -5.97 3.95
CA GLY A 183 -22.19 -5.39 4.27
C GLY A 183 -22.07 -4.00 4.91
N TYR A 184 -21.10 -3.79 5.79
CA TYR A 184 -20.81 -2.49 6.41
C TYR A 184 -20.44 -1.42 5.36
N TYR A 185 -19.53 -1.73 4.42
CA TYR A 185 -19.15 -0.80 3.35
C TYR A 185 -20.28 -0.57 2.36
N GLU A 186 -21.06 -1.60 2.03
CA GLU A 186 -22.23 -1.46 1.16
C GLU A 186 -23.32 -0.59 1.77
N VAL A 187 -23.64 -0.77 3.06
CA VAL A 187 -24.59 0.10 3.76
C VAL A 187 -24.10 1.54 3.77
N ALA A 188 -22.82 1.75 4.07
CA ALA A 188 -22.23 3.09 4.03
C ALA A 188 -22.33 3.73 2.63
N ALA A 189 -22.11 2.96 1.57
CA ALA A 189 -22.20 3.44 0.18
C ALA A 189 -23.62 3.86 -0.24
N ARG A 190 -24.65 3.37 0.44
CA ARG A 190 -26.07 3.74 0.20
C ARG A 190 -26.53 4.96 1.02
N LEU A 191 -25.75 5.36 2.02
CA LEU A 191 -26.06 6.54 2.83
C LEU A 191 -25.65 7.83 2.09
N PRO A 192 -26.28 8.98 2.42
CA PRO A 192 -25.76 10.28 2.03
C PRO A 192 -24.32 10.46 2.53
N GLU A 193 -23.51 11.20 1.78
CA GLU A 193 -22.05 11.28 2.02
C GLU A 193 -21.66 11.66 3.45
N ARG A 194 -22.35 12.64 4.06
CA ARG A 194 -22.05 13.07 5.44
C ARG A 194 -22.22 11.96 6.47
N PRO A 195 -23.38 11.30 6.62
CA PRO A 195 -23.53 10.19 7.55
C PRO A 195 -22.65 8.99 7.19
N ALA A 196 -22.40 8.73 5.90
CA ALA A 196 -21.47 7.69 5.49
C ALA A 196 -20.04 7.95 6.01
N ARG A 197 -19.53 9.17 5.86
CA ARG A 197 -18.20 9.54 6.39
C ARG A 197 -18.12 9.44 7.91
N LEU A 198 -19.17 9.86 8.62
CA LEU A 198 -19.23 9.72 10.09
C LEU A 198 -19.18 8.25 10.51
N LEU A 199 -19.93 7.39 9.80
CA LEU A 199 -19.93 5.95 10.06
C LEU A 199 -18.56 5.32 9.79
N LEU A 200 -17.99 5.58 8.62
CA LEU A 200 -16.73 4.98 8.17
C LEU A 200 -15.51 5.52 8.92
N GLY A 201 -15.54 6.78 9.37
CA GLY A 201 -14.49 7.43 10.15
C GLY A 201 -14.67 7.32 11.66
N ALA A 202 -15.69 6.61 12.14
CA ALA A 202 -16.00 6.53 13.57
C ALA A 202 -14.80 5.97 14.37
N PRO A 203 -14.35 6.65 15.45
CA PRO A 203 -13.18 6.23 16.21
C PRO A 203 -13.20 4.77 16.70
N PRO A 204 -14.34 4.21 17.13
CA PRO A 204 -14.41 2.80 17.49
C PRO A 204 -14.11 1.85 16.32
N VAL A 205 -14.55 2.19 15.10
CA VAL A 205 -14.29 1.40 13.89
C VAL A 205 -12.81 1.43 13.55
N VAL A 206 -12.20 2.61 13.56
CA VAL A 206 -10.75 2.76 13.34
C VAL A 206 -9.97 1.98 14.38
N TRP A 207 -10.36 2.04 15.65
CA TRP A 207 -9.70 1.32 16.75
C TRP A 207 -9.80 -0.20 16.59
N VAL A 208 -11.00 -0.74 16.33
CA VAL A 208 -11.21 -2.18 16.11
C VAL A 208 -10.42 -2.67 14.90
N THR A 209 -10.43 -1.91 13.80
CA THR A 209 -9.65 -2.23 12.61
C THR A 209 -8.15 -2.25 12.92
N THR A 210 -7.65 -1.26 13.67
CA THR A 210 -6.25 -1.23 14.10
C THR A 210 -5.87 -2.46 14.89
N LEU A 211 -6.67 -2.85 15.88
CA LEU A 211 -6.42 -4.05 16.67
C LEU A 211 -6.44 -5.33 15.83
N ALA A 212 -7.36 -5.43 14.88
CA ALA A 212 -7.46 -6.59 14.00
C ALA A 212 -6.26 -6.73 13.05
N MET A 213 -5.69 -5.60 12.62
CA MET A 213 -4.59 -5.55 11.66
C MET A 213 -3.20 -5.57 12.32
N THR A 214 -3.09 -5.16 13.59
CA THR A 214 -1.80 -5.03 14.27
C THR A 214 -1.50 -6.27 15.11
N ARG A 215 -0.39 -6.96 14.80
CA ARG A 215 0.00 -8.20 15.46
C ARG A 215 1.29 -8.08 16.31
N THR A 216 1.88 -6.89 16.38
CA THR A 216 3.07 -6.65 17.19
C THR A 216 2.73 -6.55 18.69
N ARG A 217 3.69 -6.92 19.55
CA ARG A 217 3.64 -6.68 21.00
C ARG A 217 4.54 -5.53 21.43
N ASP A 218 5.30 -4.97 20.49
CA ASP A 218 6.15 -3.81 20.73
C ASP A 218 5.26 -2.58 20.99
N ARG A 219 5.46 -1.93 22.13
CA ARG A 219 4.62 -0.81 22.58
C ARG A 219 4.83 0.45 21.73
N ASP A 220 6.04 0.66 21.24
CA ASP A 220 6.37 1.84 20.45
C ASP A 220 5.79 1.72 19.04
N VAL A 221 5.90 0.52 18.44
CA VAL A 221 5.25 0.22 17.15
C VAL A 221 3.72 0.30 17.27
N LEU A 222 3.13 -0.23 18.36
CA LEU A 222 1.69 -0.12 18.61
C LEU A 222 1.24 1.34 18.72
N ALA A 223 1.95 2.14 19.51
CA ALA A 223 1.62 3.55 19.72
C ALA A 223 1.71 4.33 18.40
N TYR A 224 2.76 4.09 17.61
CA TYR A 224 2.94 4.68 16.29
C TYR A 224 1.80 4.27 15.35
N THR A 225 1.50 2.97 15.23
CA THR A 225 0.43 2.47 14.36
C THR A 225 -0.94 3.05 14.71
N HIS A 226 -1.28 3.10 15.99
CA HIS A 226 -2.53 3.71 16.45
C HIS A 226 -2.61 5.21 16.12
N ASP A 227 -1.51 5.94 16.27
CA ASP A 227 -1.46 7.36 15.93
C ASP A 227 -1.64 7.57 14.41
N GLN A 228 -0.93 6.79 13.58
CA GLN A 228 -1.05 6.85 12.12
C GLN A 228 -2.47 6.52 11.64
N HIS A 229 -3.07 5.44 12.13
CA HIS A 229 -4.44 5.08 11.77
C HIS A 229 -5.45 6.15 12.19
N ARG A 230 -5.30 6.71 13.39
CA ARG A 230 -6.18 7.78 13.86
C ARG A 230 -6.13 9.03 12.97
N ARG A 231 -4.95 9.36 12.43
CA ARG A 231 -4.74 10.55 11.61
C ARG A 231 -5.11 10.35 10.14
N HIS A 232 -4.79 9.17 9.58
CA HIS A 232 -4.74 8.98 8.13
C HIS A 232 -5.74 7.95 7.59
N PHE A 233 -6.26 7.04 8.40
CA PHE A 233 -7.14 5.94 7.96
C PHE A 233 -8.49 6.38 7.37
N SER A 234 -8.87 7.63 7.51
CA SER A 234 -10.12 8.21 6.99
C SER A 234 -9.93 9.09 5.76
N GLY A 235 -8.75 9.05 5.14
CA GLY A 235 -8.44 9.77 3.90
C GLY A 235 -8.95 9.03 2.67
N PHE A 236 -10.26 9.13 2.36
CA PHE A 236 -10.88 8.53 1.18
C PHE A 236 -11.85 9.50 0.50
N ALA A 237 -12.03 9.38 -0.82
CA ALA A 237 -12.82 10.32 -1.61
C ALA A 237 -14.32 10.20 -1.33
N SER A 238 -14.89 8.99 -1.32
CA SER A 238 -16.31 8.74 -1.05
C SER A 238 -16.56 7.35 -0.47
N ALA A 239 -17.72 7.16 0.16
CA ALA A 239 -18.16 5.87 0.68
C ALA A 239 -18.37 4.83 -0.44
N ARG A 240 -18.86 5.26 -1.61
CA ARG A 240 -19.04 4.41 -2.80
C ARG A 240 -17.68 3.86 -3.27
N MET A 241 -16.72 4.75 -3.51
CA MET A 241 -15.36 4.38 -3.91
C MET A 241 -14.74 3.39 -2.92
N LEU A 242 -14.92 3.65 -1.61
CA LEU A 242 -14.38 2.78 -0.57
C LEU A 242 -15.02 1.38 -0.59
N SER A 243 -16.32 1.27 -0.87
CA SER A 243 -17.01 -0.02 -1.05
C SER A 243 -16.49 -0.78 -2.27
N GLU A 244 -16.30 -0.10 -3.42
CA GLU A 244 -15.72 -0.68 -4.63
C GLU A 244 -14.31 -1.23 -4.35
N ALA A 245 -13.45 -0.42 -3.74
CA ALA A 245 -12.08 -0.81 -3.40
C ALA A 245 -12.03 -1.92 -2.33
N TYR A 246 -12.97 -1.94 -1.37
CA TYR A 246 -13.09 -3.05 -0.41
C TYR A 246 -13.40 -4.36 -1.12
N ARG A 247 -14.40 -4.36 -2.03
CA ARG A 247 -14.74 -5.54 -2.83
C ARG A 247 -13.54 -6.01 -3.63
N ALA A 248 -12.83 -5.10 -4.31
CA ALA A 248 -11.60 -5.43 -5.04
C ALA A 248 -10.54 -6.07 -4.15
N SER A 249 -10.37 -5.59 -2.90
CA SER A 249 -9.38 -6.12 -1.96
C SER A 249 -9.79 -7.46 -1.33
N SER A 250 -11.08 -7.75 -1.24
CA SER A 250 -11.60 -8.98 -0.63
C SER A 250 -11.76 -10.15 -1.62
N THR A 251 -11.84 -9.85 -2.93
CA THR A 251 -12.04 -10.83 -3.99
C THR A 251 -10.79 -11.11 -4.82
N GLY A 252 -9.83 -10.18 -4.90
CA GLY A 252 -8.58 -10.36 -5.64
C GLY A 252 -7.48 -11.00 -4.80
N SER A 253 -6.57 -11.72 -5.45
CA SER A 253 -5.39 -12.30 -4.81
C SER A 253 -4.15 -12.24 -5.69
N VAL A 254 -2.97 -12.28 -5.04
CA VAL A 254 -1.69 -12.42 -5.77
C VAL A 254 -1.60 -13.79 -6.47
N ALA A 255 -2.25 -14.82 -5.90
CA ALA A 255 -2.24 -16.16 -6.49
C ALA A 255 -2.89 -16.20 -7.88
N ASP A 256 -3.87 -15.33 -8.16
CA ASP A 256 -4.57 -15.28 -9.45
C ASP A 256 -3.61 -15.01 -10.63
N VAL A 257 -2.49 -14.34 -10.35
CA VAL A 257 -1.50 -13.93 -11.36
C VAL A 257 -0.11 -14.52 -11.13
N ALA A 258 0.10 -15.30 -10.07
CA ALA A 258 1.41 -15.75 -9.62
C ALA A 258 2.21 -16.50 -10.73
N ALA A 259 1.54 -17.33 -11.54
CA ALA A 259 2.18 -18.07 -12.64
C ALA A 259 2.77 -17.15 -13.73
N ARG A 260 2.34 -15.88 -13.81
CA ARG A 260 2.82 -14.88 -14.78
C ARG A 260 3.95 -13.99 -14.22
N LEU A 261 4.26 -14.10 -12.93
CA LEU A 261 5.33 -13.33 -12.29
C LEU A 261 6.69 -14.02 -12.54
N THR A 262 7.34 -13.69 -13.64
CA THR A 262 8.60 -14.33 -14.09
C THR A 262 9.87 -13.57 -13.68
N LEU A 263 9.73 -12.51 -12.86
CA LEU A 263 10.83 -11.72 -12.31
C LEU A 263 11.11 -12.13 -10.84
N PRO A 264 12.23 -11.67 -10.23
CA PRO A 264 12.47 -11.90 -8.81
C PRO A 264 11.40 -11.26 -7.93
N VAL A 265 10.74 -12.07 -7.09
CA VAL A 265 9.71 -11.64 -6.15
C VAL A 265 10.17 -11.90 -4.72
N LEU A 266 10.16 -10.86 -3.87
CA LEU A 266 10.38 -10.98 -2.43
C LEU A 266 9.02 -10.93 -1.71
N LEU A 267 8.72 -11.98 -0.94
CA LEU A 267 7.55 -12.02 -0.08
C LEU A 267 7.96 -11.72 1.37
N VAL A 268 7.35 -10.70 1.95
CA VAL A 268 7.53 -10.37 3.38
C VAL A 268 6.18 -10.51 4.05
N THR A 269 6.02 -11.54 4.88
CA THR A 269 4.79 -11.77 5.63
C THR A 269 5.01 -11.40 7.09
N LEU A 270 4.09 -10.65 7.67
CA LEU A 270 3.97 -10.48 9.11
C LEU A 270 3.25 -11.70 9.70
N ALA A 271 3.79 -12.89 9.45
CA ALA A 271 3.34 -14.07 10.17
C ALA A 271 3.65 -13.83 11.64
N ALA A 272 2.66 -14.01 12.51
CA ALA A 272 2.95 -14.39 13.88
C ALA A 272 3.77 -15.69 13.78
N LEU A 273 5.10 -15.56 13.84
CA LEU A 273 6.02 -16.66 13.64
C LEU A 273 5.88 -17.65 14.78
N ALA A 274 4.99 -18.61 14.63
CA ALA A 274 5.13 -19.92 15.22
C ALA A 274 5.75 -20.85 14.16
N VAL A 275 6.88 -20.47 13.60
CA VAL A 275 7.78 -21.45 12.98
C VAL A 275 8.63 -22.02 14.11
N ARG A 276 8.17 -23.10 14.72
CA ARG A 276 9.07 -24.08 15.27
C ARG A 276 9.83 -24.68 14.09
N LEU A 277 11.02 -24.17 13.85
CA LEU A 277 12.03 -24.90 13.11
C LEU A 277 12.36 -26.13 13.95
N SER A 278 11.68 -27.23 13.69
CA SER A 278 12.16 -28.57 14.04
C SER A 278 13.32 -28.84 13.09
N VAL A 279 14.54 -28.50 13.49
CA VAL A 279 15.75 -29.06 12.90
C VAL A 279 15.90 -30.43 13.53
N GLY A 280 15.56 -31.48 12.76
CA GLY A 280 15.98 -32.86 13.04
C GLY A 280 17.30 -33.13 12.35
#